data_ccb5ab0d113ed2c884f2594e8c415736
#
_entry.id   ccb5ab0d113ed2c884f2594e8c415736
#
_cell.length_a   1.000
_cell.length_b   1.000
_cell.length_c   1.000
_cell.angle_alpha   90.00
_cell.angle_beta   90.00
_cell.angle_gamma   90.00
#
_symmetry.space_group_name_H-M   'P 1'
#
loop_
_entity.id
_entity.type
_entity.pdbx_description
1 polymer ?
#
loop_
_entity_poly.entity_id
_entity_poly.type
_entity_poly.pdbx_seq_one_letter_code
_entity_poly.pdbx_strand_id
1 'polypeptide(L)'
;MHKVVHSESLKNALVQKGWTQKQLAEAMGVSAQSVTNWLKGDDFPRPDKLLRLATTLKLRLDELIQTSAPASERPVVAFRRRAATKTTEAHIAKAQAMGTLLGPLVDHLPPLRALRTELPNPSISYADLQRAVAQTRAKLGIGQQAVLQYAALIGEFVANDAFIVPVLWGEKPNHGNALHILLPTQRVTFIYLNLDTRIEDFKFWVAHELAHVYTPDLAGSETGEDFADAFAGALLFTQPLAEQAYREATAASRKADAIAALKRHAREHAISLFTVYREVHAYARAHNQPPLPLNEGSDIHAVRNNQRGQLVSALLFDPLPPEPAAYVAAARSTFGSEFFPSLQRMLREHGTGAGYVQQVLDVSLADATAIHATLMR
;
A
#
# COMPACT_ATOMS: atom_id res chain seq x y z
N MET A 1 7.36 -24.91 -7.86
CA MET A 1 6.33 -25.04 -6.80
C MET A 1 6.96 -25.71 -5.58
N HIS A 2 6.96 -25.03 -4.46
CA HIS A 2 7.56 -25.53 -3.23
C HIS A 2 6.43 -26.07 -2.31
N LYS A 3 6.64 -27.22 -1.69
CA LYS A 3 5.67 -27.79 -0.76
C LYS A 3 5.91 -27.18 0.63
N VAL A 4 4.86 -26.67 1.26
CA VAL A 4 4.88 -26.16 2.63
C VAL A 4 3.79 -26.85 3.45
N VAL A 5 3.96 -26.83 4.77
CA VAL A 5 2.91 -27.32 5.69
C VAL A 5 1.79 -26.28 5.72
N HIS A 6 0.55 -26.72 5.62
CA HIS A 6 -0.63 -25.87 5.73
C HIS A 6 -0.77 -25.38 7.19
N SER A 7 -0.29 -24.17 7.46
CA SER A 7 -0.13 -23.66 8.82
C SER A 7 -1.45 -23.55 9.60
N GLU A 8 -2.55 -23.24 8.94
CA GLU A 8 -3.86 -23.15 9.60
C GLU A 8 -4.38 -24.51 10.01
N SER A 9 -4.31 -25.51 9.13
CA SER A 9 -4.70 -26.89 9.48
C SER A 9 -3.88 -27.41 10.67
N LEU A 10 -2.57 -27.11 10.68
CA LEU A 10 -1.68 -27.49 11.78
C LEU A 10 -2.06 -26.77 13.09
N LYS A 11 -2.30 -25.45 13.06
CA LYS A 11 -2.73 -24.67 14.23
C LYS A 11 -4.07 -25.15 14.78
N ASN A 12 -5.05 -25.36 13.90
CA ASN A 12 -6.38 -25.84 14.29
C ASN A 12 -6.33 -27.22 14.93
N ALA A 13 -5.53 -28.14 14.38
CA ALA A 13 -5.36 -29.47 14.96
C ALA A 13 -4.66 -29.42 16.33
N LEU A 14 -3.71 -28.50 16.54
CA LEU A 14 -3.10 -28.29 17.85
C LEU A 14 -4.13 -27.77 18.86
N VAL A 15 -4.95 -26.80 18.48
CA VAL A 15 -6.05 -26.26 19.33
C VAL A 15 -7.02 -27.37 19.71
N GLN A 16 -7.47 -28.19 18.74
CA GLN A 16 -8.39 -29.30 18.98
C GLN A 16 -7.80 -30.35 19.95
N LYS A 17 -6.48 -30.57 19.93
CA LYS A 17 -5.79 -31.46 20.86
C LYS A 17 -5.40 -30.81 22.19
N GLY A 18 -5.56 -29.48 22.31
CA GLY A 18 -5.06 -28.74 23.46
C GLY A 18 -3.53 -28.75 23.57
N TRP A 19 -2.82 -28.91 22.45
CA TRP A 19 -1.36 -29.00 22.44
C TRP A 19 -0.70 -27.69 22.08
N THR A 20 0.43 -27.44 22.75
CA THR A 20 1.37 -26.38 22.36
C THR A 20 2.33 -26.87 21.28
N GLN A 21 2.98 -25.95 20.58
CA GLN A 21 4.05 -26.30 19.61
C GLN A 21 5.18 -27.11 20.24
N LYS A 22 5.49 -26.87 21.51
CA LYS A 22 6.50 -27.61 22.26
C LYS A 22 6.07 -29.07 22.47
N GLN A 23 4.83 -29.31 22.86
CA GLN A 23 4.27 -30.65 23.03
C GLN A 23 4.22 -31.43 21.69
N LEU A 24 3.90 -30.74 20.59
CA LEU A 24 4.00 -31.32 19.26
C LEU A 24 5.44 -31.72 18.94
N ALA A 25 6.42 -30.85 19.18
CA ALA A 25 7.82 -31.12 18.94
C ALA A 25 8.32 -32.34 19.71
N GLU A 26 7.95 -32.44 20.98
CA GLU A 26 8.24 -33.61 21.84
C GLU A 26 7.61 -34.90 21.27
N ALA A 27 6.33 -34.88 20.91
CA ALA A 27 5.62 -36.03 20.32
C ALA A 27 6.22 -36.47 18.97
N MET A 28 6.74 -35.52 18.21
CA MET A 28 7.37 -35.74 16.91
C MET A 28 8.85 -36.14 17.00
N GLY A 29 9.49 -35.96 18.15
CA GLY A 29 10.92 -36.14 18.32
C GLY A 29 11.74 -35.17 17.46
N VAL A 30 11.35 -33.89 17.46
CA VAL A 30 12.01 -32.78 16.74
C VAL A 30 12.19 -31.58 17.67
N SER A 31 12.98 -30.59 17.26
CA SER A 31 13.10 -29.35 18.02
C SER A 31 11.83 -28.48 17.89
N ALA A 32 11.57 -27.66 18.92
CA ALA A 32 10.48 -26.67 18.84
C ALA A 32 10.71 -25.67 17.67
N GLN A 33 11.98 -25.39 17.35
CA GLN A 33 12.36 -24.57 16.21
C GLN A 33 11.93 -25.20 14.88
N SER A 34 12.05 -26.52 14.72
CA SER A 34 11.57 -27.23 13.52
C SER A 34 10.08 -27.05 13.32
N VAL A 35 9.28 -27.18 14.38
CA VAL A 35 7.82 -26.95 14.32
C VAL A 35 7.51 -25.50 13.94
N THR A 36 8.27 -24.55 14.50
CA THR A 36 8.13 -23.14 14.17
C THR A 36 8.46 -22.87 12.71
N ASN A 37 9.54 -23.45 12.18
CA ASN A 37 9.93 -23.31 10.78
C ASN A 37 8.89 -23.93 9.83
N TRP A 38 8.30 -25.08 10.19
CA TRP A 38 7.20 -25.66 9.42
C TRP A 38 5.97 -24.78 9.38
N LEU A 39 5.61 -24.15 10.51
CA LEU A 39 4.48 -23.21 10.59
C LEU A 39 4.71 -21.93 9.82
N LYS A 40 5.96 -21.48 9.68
CA LYS A 40 6.34 -20.31 8.90
C LYS A 40 6.52 -20.63 7.41
N GLY A 41 6.68 -21.91 7.05
CA GLY A 41 7.00 -22.35 5.69
C GLY A 41 8.47 -22.16 5.32
N ASP A 42 9.34 -21.94 6.33
CA ASP A 42 10.79 -21.78 6.15
C ASP A 42 11.47 -23.15 5.94
N ASP A 43 10.81 -24.25 6.35
CA ASP A 43 11.30 -25.61 6.20
C ASP A 43 10.09 -26.55 5.97
N PHE A 44 10.36 -27.72 5.39
CA PHE A 44 9.34 -28.75 5.14
C PHE A 44 9.74 -30.07 5.83
N PRO A 45 8.79 -30.75 6.52
CA PRO A 45 9.10 -32.01 7.18
C PRO A 45 9.59 -33.06 6.18
N ARG A 46 10.60 -33.85 6.59
CA ARG A 46 10.98 -35.06 5.83
C ARG A 46 9.80 -36.02 5.73
N PRO A 47 9.74 -36.89 4.71
CA PRO A 47 8.59 -37.77 4.47
C PRO A 47 8.14 -38.60 5.68
N ASP A 48 9.09 -39.11 6.47
CA ASP A 48 8.82 -39.85 7.70
C ASP A 48 8.17 -38.97 8.77
N LYS A 49 8.64 -37.74 8.92
CA LYS A 49 8.10 -36.76 9.86
C LYS A 49 6.73 -36.25 9.41
N LEU A 50 6.52 -36.08 8.09
CA LEU A 50 5.26 -35.64 7.53
C LEU A 50 4.15 -36.68 7.77
N LEU A 51 4.43 -37.98 7.52
CA LEU A 51 3.52 -39.07 7.82
C LEU A 51 3.19 -39.17 9.32
N ARG A 52 4.22 -39.04 10.16
CA ARG A 52 4.05 -39.02 11.61
C ARG A 52 3.22 -37.82 12.07
N LEU A 53 3.40 -36.64 11.45
CA LEU A 53 2.63 -35.44 11.72
C LEU A 53 1.13 -35.66 11.37
N ALA A 54 0.86 -36.20 10.19
CA ALA A 54 -0.48 -36.54 9.73
C ALA A 54 -1.19 -37.50 10.70
N THR A 55 -0.53 -38.60 11.07
CA THR A 55 -1.09 -39.62 11.99
C THR A 55 -1.26 -39.09 13.41
N THR A 56 -0.27 -38.32 13.90
CA THR A 56 -0.29 -37.72 15.26
C THR A 56 -1.43 -36.73 15.42
N LEU A 57 -1.68 -35.90 14.40
CA LEU A 57 -2.73 -34.88 14.43
C LEU A 57 -4.08 -35.36 13.85
N LYS A 58 -4.13 -36.58 13.32
CA LYS A 58 -5.30 -37.15 12.63
C LYS A 58 -5.76 -36.28 11.45
N LEU A 59 -4.79 -35.75 10.70
CA LEU A 59 -5.03 -34.98 9.49
C LEU A 59 -4.66 -35.81 8.26
N ARG A 60 -5.35 -35.57 7.14
CA ARG A 60 -4.96 -36.14 5.85
C ARG A 60 -3.73 -35.39 5.31
N LEU A 61 -2.96 -36.06 4.45
CA LEU A 61 -1.77 -35.44 3.85
C LEU A 61 -2.11 -34.23 2.97
N ASP A 62 -3.25 -34.25 2.28
CA ASP A 62 -3.74 -33.14 1.48
C ASP A 62 -4.22 -31.94 2.33
N GLU A 63 -4.60 -32.17 3.58
CA GLU A 63 -4.91 -31.12 4.56
C GLU A 63 -3.66 -30.50 5.19
N LEU A 64 -2.54 -31.26 5.19
CA LEU A 64 -1.26 -30.83 5.76
C LEU A 64 -0.31 -30.20 4.75
N ILE A 65 -0.47 -30.52 3.46
CA ILE A 65 0.46 -30.09 2.42
C ILE A 65 -0.21 -29.03 1.57
N GLN A 66 0.42 -27.89 1.51
CA GLN A 66 0.06 -26.83 0.58
C GLN A 66 1.21 -26.61 -0.41
N THR A 67 0.88 -26.48 -1.68
CA THR A 67 1.86 -26.04 -2.67
C THR A 67 1.97 -24.52 -2.60
N SER A 68 3.12 -24.03 -2.20
CA SER A 68 3.39 -22.59 -2.10
C SER A 68 4.45 -22.20 -3.11
N ALA A 69 4.36 -20.98 -3.63
CA ALA A 69 5.45 -20.39 -4.38
C ALA A 69 6.70 -20.24 -3.46
N PRO A 70 7.92 -20.33 -3.99
CA PRO A 70 9.13 -19.99 -3.25
C PRO A 70 8.99 -18.60 -2.60
N ALA A 71 9.70 -18.36 -1.51
CA ALA A 71 9.64 -17.07 -0.81
C ALA A 71 9.95 -15.89 -1.75
N SER A 72 10.87 -16.11 -2.71
CA SER A 72 11.22 -15.14 -3.76
C SER A 72 10.13 -14.90 -4.81
N GLU A 73 9.12 -15.76 -4.88
CA GLU A 73 8.00 -15.65 -5.85
C GLU A 73 6.70 -15.21 -5.17
N ARG A 74 6.68 -15.12 -3.83
CA ARG A 74 5.49 -14.69 -3.10
C ARG A 74 5.23 -13.20 -3.34
N PRO A 75 3.95 -12.78 -3.42
CA PRO A 75 3.61 -11.37 -3.48
C PRO A 75 4.23 -10.61 -2.31
N VAL A 76 4.94 -9.53 -2.62
CA VAL A 76 5.47 -8.60 -1.61
C VAL A 76 4.43 -7.52 -1.39
N VAL A 77 4.10 -7.27 -0.12
CA VAL A 77 3.04 -6.34 0.25
C VAL A 77 3.59 -5.26 1.17
N ALA A 78 3.22 -4.02 0.88
CA ALA A 78 3.46 -2.89 1.74
C ALA A 78 2.12 -2.28 2.15
N PHE A 79 2.01 -1.92 3.42
CA PHE A 79 0.80 -1.36 3.98
C PHE A 79 1.11 -0.06 4.68
N ARG A 80 0.43 0.97 4.31
CA ARG A 80 0.37 2.17 5.13
C ARG A 80 -0.91 2.23 5.93
N ARG A 81 -0.77 2.29 7.23
CA ARG A 81 -1.87 2.43 8.17
C ARG A 81 -1.94 3.82 8.77
N ARG A 82 -3.16 4.18 9.16
CA ARG A 82 -3.41 5.31 10.06
C ARG A 82 -2.53 5.17 11.30
N ALA A 83 -1.86 6.25 11.72
CA ALA A 83 -1.09 6.29 12.96
C ALA A 83 -1.86 5.61 14.10
N ALA A 84 -1.21 4.65 14.79
CA ALA A 84 -1.72 3.86 15.92
C ALA A 84 -2.33 2.47 15.63
N THR A 85 -2.42 1.97 14.39
CA THR A 85 -2.83 0.58 14.17
C THR A 85 -1.67 -0.29 13.68
N LYS A 86 -1.31 -1.34 14.44
CA LYS A 86 -0.24 -2.28 14.05
C LYS A 86 -0.70 -3.17 12.88
N THR A 87 0.18 -3.35 11.88
CA THR A 87 -0.01 -4.37 10.84
C THR A 87 0.04 -5.74 11.51
N THR A 88 -1.04 -6.52 11.39
CA THR A 88 -1.08 -7.88 11.94
C THR A 88 -0.68 -8.88 10.87
N GLU A 89 -0.17 -10.03 11.28
CA GLU A 89 0.12 -11.14 10.36
C GLU A 89 -1.09 -11.51 9.49
N ALA A 90 -2.30 -11.43 10.04
CA ALA A 90 -3.54 -11.69 9.30
C ALA A 90 -3.75 -10.71 8.12
N HIS A 91 -3.38 -9.45 8.30
CA HIS A 91 -3.50 -8.47 7.20
C HIS A 91 -2.46 -8.73 6.11
N ILE A 92 -1.24 -9.08 6.49
CA ILE A 92 -0.19 -9.45 5.53
C ILE A 92 -0.61 -10.71 4.76
N ALA A 93 -1.09 -11.73 5.44
CA ALA A 93 -1.56 -12.97 4.82
C ALA A 93 -2.73 -12.72 3.85
N LYS A 94 -3.68 -11.84 4.24
CA LYS A 94 -4.82 -11.47 3.37
C LYS A 94 -4.33 -10.77 2.09
N ALA A 95 -3.43 -9.81 2.20
CA ALA A 95 -2.92 -9.11 1.02
C ALA A 95 -2.03 -10.00 0.14
N GLN A 96 -1.26 -10.91 0.73
CA GLN A 96 -0.52 -11.91 -0.03
C GLN A 96 -1.46 -12.87 -0.77
N ALA A 97 -2.59 -13.26 -0.16
CA ALA A 97 -3.63 -14.05 -0.83
C ALA A 97 -4.24 -13.26 -1.99
N MET A 98 -4.55 -11.98 -1.82
CA MET A 98 -4.99 -11.11 -2.91
C MET A 98 -3.94 -11.05 -4.02
N GLY A 99 -2.67 -10.88 -3.69
CA GLY A 99 -1.57 -10.89 -4.67
C GLY A 99 -1.48 -12.20 -5.44
N THR A 100 -1.69 -13.34 -4.78
CA THR A 100 -1.73 -14.65 -5.46
C THR A 100 -2.88 -14.73 -6.46
N LEU A 101 -4.05 -14.19 -6.11
CA LEU A 101 -5.20 -14.11 -7.00
C LEU A 101 -4.99 -13.16 -8.19
N LEU A 102 -4.11 -12.15 -8.06
CA LEU A 102 -3.76 -11.24 -9.16
C LEU A 102 -2.83 -11.88 -10.20
N GLY A 103 -2.15 -12.99 -9.87
CA GLY A 103 -1.23 -13.67 -10.78
C GLY A 103 -1.83 -13.97 -12.16
N PRO A 104 -3.00 -14.65 -12.26
CA PRO A 104 -3.65 -14.93 -13.54
C PRO A 104 -4.04 -13.69 -14.35
N LEU A 105 -4.23 -12.54 -13.69
CA LEU A 105 -4.57 -11.29 -14.37
C LEU A 105 -3.40 -10.74 -15.19
N VAL A 106 -2.16 -11.09 -14.85
CA VAL A 106 -0.96 -10.53 -15.50
C VAL A 106 -0.92 -10.84 -16.99
N ASP A 107 -1.35 -12.03 -17.40
CA ASP A 107 -1.39 -12.43 -18.81
C ASP A 107 -2.38 -11.62 -19.65
N HIS A 108 -3.29 -10.92 -18.97
CA HIS A 108 -4.32 -10.07 -19.60
C HIS A 108 -3.99 -8.57 -19.51
N LEU A 109 -2.87 -8.20 -18.88
CA LEU A 109 -2.40 -6.81 -18.85
C LEU A 109 -1.88 -6.35 -20.22
N PRO A 110 -1.80 -5.03 -20.47
CA PRO A 110 -1.07 -4.52 -21.62
C PRO A 110 0.39 -5.00 -21.60
N PRO A 111 1.07 -5.02 -22.79
CA PRO A 111 2.49 -5.35 -22.84
C PRO A 111 3.31 -4.51 -21.85
N LEU A 112 4.08 -5.19 -21.00
CA LEU A 112 4.86 -4.54 -19.95
C LEU A 112 6.11 -3.87 -20.54
N ARG A 113 6.51 -2.76 -19.93
CA ARG A 113 7.69 -2.00 -20.36
C ARG A 113 8.98 -2.67 -19.91
N ALA A 114 9.98 -2.67 -20.79
CA ALA A 114 11.28 -3.23 -20.47
C ALA A 114 12.07 -2.37 -19.47
N LEU A 115 11.87 -1.05 -19.51
CA LEU A 115 12.58 -0.09 -18.67
C LEU A 115 11.61 0.60 -17.71
N ARG A 116 11.98 0.62 -16.44
CA ARG A 116 11.26 1.29 -15.35
C ARG A 116 12.18 2.27 -14.66
N THR A 117 11.57 3.25 -14.00
CA THR A 117 12.33 4.18 -13.16
C THR A 117 12.60 3.53 -11.82
N GLU A 118 13.86 3.43 -11.47
CA GLU A 118 14.30 3.01 -10.14
C GLU A 118 15.16 4.11 -9.53
N LEU A 119 15.01 4.34 -8.24
CA LEU A 119 15.87 5.25 -7.48
C LEU A 119 17.03 4.44 -6.90
N PRO A 120 18.27 4.65 -7.39
CA PRO A 120 19.42 3.96 -6.84
C PRO A 120 19.75 4.51 -5.44
N ASN A 121 20.07 3.61 -4.50
CA ASN A 121 20.54 3.96 -3.15
C ASN A 121 19.60 4.94 -2.42
N PRO A 122 18.32 4.58 -2.22
CA PRO A 122 17.37 5.44 -1.53
C PRO A 122 17.85 5.77 -0.12
N SER A 123 17.80 7.06 0.27
CA SER A 123 18.28 7.56 1.54
C SER A 123 17.31 8.57 2.12
N ILE A 124 17.06 8.48 3.43
CA ILE A 124 16.26 9.46 4.17
C ILE A 124 17.09 10.65 4.68
N SER A 125 18.41 10.68 4.42
CA SER A 125 19.19 11.86 4.73
C SER A 125 18.65 13.06 3.95
N TYR A 126 18.50 14.21 4.60
CA TYR A 126 17.80 15.35 4.00
C TYR A 126 18.40 15.75 2.65
N ALA A 127 19.74 15.84 2.55
CA ALA A 127 20.42 16.25 1.32
C ALA A 127 20.22 15.24 0.16
N ASP A 128 20.32 13.95 0.45
CA ASP A 128 20.14 12.91 -0.56
C ASP A 128 18.67 12.82 -1.01
N LEU A 129 17.75 12.92 -0.06
CA LEU A 129 16.32 12.93 -0.31
C LEU A 129 15.93 14.10 -1.22
N GLN A 130 16.37 15.34 -0.90
CA GLN A 130 16.08 16.52 -1.72
C GLN A 130 16.71 16.42 -3.11
N ARG A 131 17.87 15.76 -3.24
CA ARG A 131 18.49 15.48 -4.56
C ARG A 131 17.65 14.52 -5.37
N ALA A 132 17.19 13.42 -4.79
CA ALA A 132 16.31 12.44 -5.44
C ALA A 132 14.98 13.10 -5.87
N VAL A 133 14.39 13.92 -5.01
CA VAL A 133 13.18 14.70 -5.30
C VAL A 133 13.43 15.68 -6.46
N ALA A 134 14.55 16.40 -6.45
CA ALA A 134 14.88 17.35 -7.52
C ALA A 134 15.03 16.64 -8.87
N GLN A 135 15.67 15.48 -8.90
CA GLN A 135 15.80 14.64 -10.10
C GLN A 135 14.44 14.12 -10.59
N THR A 136 13.60 13.65 -9.65
CA THR A 136 12.26 13.19 -9.99
C THR A 136 11.41 14.32 -10.58
N ARG A 137 11.39 15.48 -9.96
CA ARG A 137 10.64 16.65 -10.47
C ARG A 137 11.16 17.13 -11.82
N ALA A 138 12.48 17.13 -12.03
CA ALA A 138 13.08 17.44 -13.32
C ALA A 138 12.67 16.44 -14.40
N LYS A 139 12.67 15.14 -14.11
CA LYS A 139 12.16 14.09 -15.00
C LYS A 139 10.69 14.33 -15.39
N LEU A 140 9.88 14.77 -14.45
CA LEU A 140 8.46 15.09 -14.67
C LEU A 140 8.26 16.44 -15.41
N GLY A 141 9.33 17.20 -15.68
CA GLY A 141 9.23 18.53 -16.26
C GLY A 141 8.62 19.57 -15.31
N ILE A 142 8.71 19.37 -13.99
CA ILE A 142 8.05 20.18 -12.97
C ILE A 142 9.11 20.96 -12.17
N GLY A 143 8.94 22.29 -12.11
CA GLY A 143 9.82 23.15 -11.31
C GLY A 143 9.70 22.87 -9.80
N GLN A 144 10.77 23.22 -9.04
CA GLN A 144 10.85 22.91 -7.60
C GLN A 144 9.76 23.61 -6.77
N GLN A 145 9.24 24.75 -7.20
CA GLN A 145 8.19 25.49 -6.51
C GLN A 145 6.79 25.29 -7.12
N ALA A 146 6.70 24.59 -8.24
CA ALA A 146 5.43 24.36 -8.89
C ALA A 146 4.58 23.33 -8.13
N VAL A 147 3.25 23.49 -8.20
CA VAL A 147 2.32 22.51 -7.64
C VAL A 147 2.41 21.20 -8.43
N LEU A 148 2.71 20.10 -7.77
CA LEU A 148 2.69 18.78 -8.38
C LEU A 148 1.23 18.33 -8.56
N GLN A 149 0.81 18.14 -9.80
CA GLN A 149 -0.55 17.75 -10.14
C GLN A 149 -0.74 16.23 -10.06
N TYR A 150 -1.97 15.77 -9.77
CA TYR A 150 -2.31 14.34 -9.74
C TYR A 150 -2.00 13.63 -11.05
N ALA A 151 -2.25 14.29 -12.18
CA ALA A 151 -2.00 13.72 -13.50
C ALA A 151 -0.54 13.30 -13.70
N ALA A 152 0.42 14.08 -13.18
CA ALA A 152 1.83 13.75 -13.26
C ALA A 152 2.17 12.50 -12.42
N LEU A 153 1.62 12.38 -11.20
CA LEU A 153 1.81 11.21 -10.35
C LEU A 153 1.19 9.95 -10.99
N ILE A 154 -0.05 10.06 -11.47
CA ILE A 154 -0.75 8.95 -12.13
C ILE A 154 -0.01 8.52 -13.40
N GLY A 155 0.50 9.47 -14.19
CA GLY A 155 1.30 9.18 -15.37
C GLY A 155 2.55 8.35 -15.06
N GLU A 156 3.17 8.56 -13.90
CA GLU A 156 4.34 7.77 -13.46
C GLU A 156 3.98 6.32 -13.11
N PHE A 157 2.82 6.06 -12.51
CA PHE A 157 2.37 4.68 -12.31
C PHE A 157 2.19 3.96 -13.63
N VAL A 158 1.51 4.59 -14.58
CA VAL A 158 1.33 4.03 -15.93
C VAL A 158 2.69 3.84 -16.62
N ALA A 159 3.63 4.77 -16.45
CA ALA A 159 4.97 4.69 -17.03
C ALA A 159 5.84 3.57 -16.44
N ASN A 160 5.51 3.06 -15.26
CA ASN A 160 6.26 2.03 -14.54
C ASN A 160 5.50 0.71 -14.37
N ASP A 161 4.46 0.46 -15.17
CA ASP A 161 3.61 -0.74 -15.11
C ASP A 161 3.06 -1.01 -13.70
N ALA A 162 2.66 0.05 -13.01
CA ALA A 162 1.97 -0.01 -11.75
C ALA A 162 0.48 0.28 -11.99
N PHE A 163 -0.36 -0.71 -11.70
CA PHE A 163 -1.78 -0.66 -12.02
C PHE A 163 -2.58 -0.20 -10.80
N ILE A 164 -3.19 0.97 -10.90
CA ILE A 164 -4.04 1.51 -9.85
C ILE A 164 -5.36 0.74 -9.81
N VAL A 165 -5.72 0.27 -8.64
CA VAL A 165 -7.02 -0.34 -8.34
C VAL A 165 -7.76 0.58 -7.38
N PRO A 166 -8.61 1.49 -7.88
CA PRO A 166 -9.39 2.35 -7.01
C PRO A 166 -10.43 1.50 -6.27
N VAL A 167 -10.60 1.72 -4.97
CA VAL A 167 -11.53 0.95 -4.13
C VAL A 167 -12.36 1.87 -3.24
N LEU A 168 -13.54 1.41 -2.85
CA LEU A 168 -14.47 2.08 -1.95
C LEU A 168 -14.60 1.24 -0.67
N TRP A 169 -13.56 1.26 0.17
CA TRP A 169 -13.50 0.42 1.39
C TRP A 169 -14.15 1.09 2.62
N GLY A 170 -14.57 2.35 2.47
CA GLY A 170 -15.09 3.16 3.56
C GLY A 170 -13.98 3.64 4.50
N GLU A 171 -14.36 4.47 5.48
CA GLU A 171 -13.47 4.96 6.55
C GLU A 171 -13.23 3.88 7.64
N LYS A 172 -13.28 2.61 7.34
CA LYS A 172 -13.18 1.54 8.33
C LYS A 172 -11.83 1.54 9.02
N PRO A 173 -11.77 1.32 10.35
CA PRO A 173 -10.52 1.29 11.13
C PRO A 173 -9.52 0.24 10.65
N ASN A 174 -9.98 -0.78 9.94
CA ASN A 174 -9.21 -1.96 9.55
C ASN A 174 -8.70 -1.92 8.10
N HIS A 175 -9.07 -0.91 7.31
CA HIS A 175 -8.57 -0.75 5.95
C HIS A 175 -7.53 0.38 5.90
N GLY A 176 -6.40 0.11 5.23
CA GLY A 176 -5.40 1.13 4.92
C GLY A 176 -5.94 2.16 3.91
N ASN A 177 -5.28 3.30 3.82
CA ASN A 177 -5.56 4.29 2.79
C ASN A 177 -5.06 3.82 1.42
N ALA A 178 -4.04 2.96 1.41
CA ALA A 178 -3.47 2.32 0.23
C ALA A 178 -2.91 0.94 0.59
N LEU A 179 -2.78 0.08 -0.43
CA LEU A 179 -2.15 -1.22 -0.33
C LEU A 179 -1.32 -1.46 -1.59
N HIS A 180 -0.03 -1.67 -1.42
CA HIS A 180 0.92 -2.01 -2.48
C HIS A 180 1.11 -3.52 -2.55
N ILE A 181 0.92 -4.10 -3.73
CA ILE A 181 1.17 -5.52 -4.00
C ILE A 181 2.11 -5.63 -5.19
N LEU A 182 3.34 -6.04 -4.94
CA LEU A 182 4.32 -6.36 -5.96
C LEU A 182 4.31 -7.87 -6.23
N LEU A 183 4.16 -8.27 -7.49
CA LEU A 183 4.38 -9.62 -7.98
C LEU A 183 5.83 -9.72 -8.51
N PRO A 184 6.77 -10.22 -7.71
CA PRO A 184 8.20 -10.08 -8.03
C PRO A 184 8.60 -10.85 -9.29
N THR A 185 8.07 -12.06 -9.51
CA THR A 185 8.37 -12.89 -10.69
C THR A 185 7.91 -12.22 -11.99
N GLN A 186 6.73 -11.61 -11.99
CA GLN A 186 6.16 -10.92 -13.13
C GLN A 186 6.62 -9.47 -13.23
N ARG A 187 7.24 -8.94 -12.17
CA ARG A 187 7.63 -7.54 -12.03
C ARG A 187 6.45 -6.58 -12.27
N VAL A 188 5.28 -6.91 -11.77
CA VAL A 188 4.05 -6.12 -11.88
C VAL A 188 3.63 -5.64 -10.51
N THR A 189 3.20 -4.40 -10.43
CA THR A 189 2.70 -3.80 -9.20
C THR A 189 1.22 -3.45 -9.33
N PHE A 190 0.43 -3.84 -8.33
CA PHE A 190 -0.95 -3.39 -8.16
C PHE A 190 -1.05 -2.48 -6.93
N ILE A 191 -1.67 -1.32 -7.09
CA ILE A 191 -1.79 -0.31 -6.05
C ILE A 191 -3.26 -0.05 -5.80
N TYR A 192 -3.75 -0.54 -4.67
CA TYR A 192 -5.09 -0.26 -4.22
C TYR A 192 -5.11 1.10 -3.55
N LEU A 193 -5.94 2.00 -4.06
CA LEU A 193 -6.15 3.33 -3.49
C LEU A 193 -7.58 3.46 -2.98
N ASN A 194 -7.72 3.65 -1.67
CA ASN A 194 -9.03 3.84 -1.05
C ASN A 194 -9.54 5.27 -1.35
N LEU A 195 -10.58 5.37 -2.17
CA LEU A 195 -11.19 6.64 -2.54
C LEU A 195 -12.00 7.28 -1.39
N ASP A 196 -12.33 6.51 -0.33
CA ASP A 196 -12.95 7.05 0.88
C ASP A 196 -11.92 7.71 1.81
N THR A 197 -10.88 8.29 1.20
CA THR A 197 -9.83 9.07 1.83
C THR A 197 -10.04 10.56 1.53
N ARG A 198 -9.67 11.43 2.47
CA ARG A 198 -9.76 12.89 2.26
C ARG A 198 -8.78 13.33 1.19
N ILE A 199 -9.22 14.28 0.36
CA ILE A 199 -8.44 14.74 -0.81
C ILE A 199 -7.05 15.29 -0.42
N GLU A 200 -6.93 15.94 0.74
CA GLU A 200 -5.67 16.49 1.23
C GLU A 200 -4.66 15.40 1.62
N ASP A 201 -5.16 14.26 2.09
CA ASP A 201 -4.32 13.10 2.43
C ASP A 201 -4.08 12.19 1.20
N PHE A 202 -5.01 12.15 0.26
CA PHE A 202 -4.96 11.26 -0.89
C PHE A 202 -3.73 11.50 -1.77
N LYS A 203 -3.39 12.76 -2.01
CA LYS A 203 -2.19 13.10 -2.80
C LYS A 203 -0.90 12.62 -2.17
N PHE A 204 -0.83 12.68 -0.84
CA PHE A 204 0.29 12.12 -0.09
C PHE A 204 0.40 10.62 -0.28
N TRP A 205 -0.73 9.90 -0.21
CA TRP A 205 -0.74 8.44 -0.43
C TRP A 205 -0.31 8.07 -1.84
N VAL A 206 -0.80 8.79 -2.84
CA VAL A 206 -0.38 8.56 -4.24
C VAL A 206 1.14 8.76 -4.39
N ALA A 207 1.70 9.80 -3.79
CA ALA A 207 3.16 10.04 -3.83
C ALA A 207 3.95 9.00 -3.01
N HIS A 208 3.40 8.50 -1.91
CA HIS A 208 3.98 7.45 -1.08
C HIS A 208 4.06 6.11 -1.85
N GLU A 209 2.97 5.72 -2.51
CA GLU A 209 2.96 4.51 -3.34
C GLU A 209 3.92 4.61 -4.54
N LEU A 210 4.10 5.82 -5.08
CA LEU A 210 5.08 6.05 -6.13
C LEU A 210 6.51 5.81 -5.65
N ALA A 211 6.83 6.16 -4.39
CA ALA A 211 8.13 5.84 -3.82
C ALA A 211 8.39 4.33 -3.79
N HIS A 212 7.41 3.52 -3.38
CA HIS A 212 7.53 2.06 -3.42
C HIS A 212 7.73 1.52 -4.85
N VAL A 213 7.05 2.11 -5.84
CA VAL A 213 7.26 1.75 -7.26
C VAL A 213 8.69 2.05 -7.70
N TYR A 214 9.29 3.14 -7.22
CA TYR A 214 10.66 3.53 -7.52
C TYR A 214 11.73 2.77 -6.71
N THR A 215 11.34 2.10 -5.63
CA THR A 215 12.24 1.36 -4.75
C THR A 215 11.71 -0.06 -4.48
N PRO A 216 11.54 -0.90 -5.52
CA PRO A 216 10.95 -2.22 -5.38
C PRO A 216 11.74 -3.13 -4.43
N ASP A 217 13.05 -2.96 -4.33
CA ASP A 217 13.92 -3.73 -3.44
C ASP A 217 13.66 -3.45 -1.94
N LEU A 218 13.05 -2.30 -1.61
CA LEU A 218 12.66 -1.95 -0.26
C LEU A 218 11.20 -2.32 0.06
N ALA A 219 10.45 -2.84 -0.90
CA ALA A 219 9.04 -3.15 -0.71
C ALA A 219 8.83 -4.10 0.48
N GLY A 220 7.84 -3.79 1.32
CA GLY A 220 7.49 -4.58 2.51
C GLY A 220 8.47 -4.47 3.69
N SER A 221 9.49 -3.62 3.61
CA SER A 221 10.43 -3.36 4.71
C SER A 221 10.09 -2.07 5.47
N GLU A 222 10.48 -1.98 6.74
CA GLU A 222 10.32 -0.76 7.55
C GLU A 222 11.11 0.41 6.94
N THR A 223 12.31 0.15 6.46
CA THR A 223 13.13 1.16 5.77
C THR A 223 12.48 1.66 4.47
N GLY A 224 11.73 0.81 3.78
CA GLY A 224 10.94 1.19 2.61
C GLY A 224 9.79 2.12 2.96
N GLU A 225 9.08 1.84 4.06
CA GLU A 225 8.02 2.69 4.58
C GLU A 225 8.55 4.07 5.01
N ASP A 226 9.67 4.10 5.74
CA ASP A 226 10.31 5.34 6.17
C ASP A 226 10.77 6.18 4.97
N PHE A 227 11.34 5.54 3.96
CA PHE A 227 11.74 6.20 2.73
C PHE A 227 10.52 6.74 1.97
N ALA A 228 9.49 5.94 1.81
CA ALA A 228 8.28 6.33 1.08
C ALA A 228 7.59 7.54 1.72
N ASP A 229 7.54 7.58 3.06
CA ASP A 229 7.01 8.73 3.81
C ASP A 229 7.82 10.00 3.62
N ALA A 230 9.14 9.88 3.73
CA ALA A 230 10.03 11.01 3.58
C ALA A 230 10.01 11.53 2.13
N PHE A 231 10.06 10.61 1.16
CA PHE A 231 10.02 10.95 -0.27
C PHE A 231 8.70 11.62 -0.67
N ALA A 232 7.56 11.08 -0.23
CA ALA A 232 6.25 11.65 -0.53
C ALA A 232 6.12 13.10 -0.01
N GLY A 233 6.51 13.33 1.24
CA GLY A 233 6.48 14.68 1.82
C GLY A 233 7.35 15.65 1.03
N ALA A 234 8.61 15.30 0.82
CA ALA A 234 9.59 16.14 0.11
C ALA A 234 9.23 16.34 -1.37
N LEU A 235 8.65 15.32 -2.04
CA LEU A 235 8.21 15.45 -3.44
C LEU A 235 7.05 16.44 -3.59
N LEU A 236 6.12 16.44 -2.64
CA LEU A 236 4.94 17.31 -2.64
C LEU A 236 5.25 18.71 -2.14
N PHE A 237 6.19 18.83 -1.20
CA PHE A 237 6.57 20.11 -0.58
C PHE A 237 8.08 20.20 -0.44
N THR A 238 8.73 20.68 -1.50
CA THR A 238 10.18 20.67 -1.69
C THR A 238 10.92 21.63 -0.75
N GLN A 239 12.23 21.51 -0.65
CA GLN A 239 13.06 22.39 0.17
C GLN A 239 12.80 23.89 -0.09
N PRO A 240 12.74 24.42 -1.33
CA PRO A 240 12.46 25.86 -1.53
C PRO A 240 11.08 26.29 -1.00
N LEU A 241 10.07 25.43 -1.07
CA LEU A 241 8.75 25.68 -0.50
C LEU A 241 8.78 25.63 1.03
N ALA A 242 9.47 24.65 1.59
CA ALA A 242 9.64 24.51 3.04
C ALA A 242 10.40 25.71 3.63
N GLU A 243 11.44 26.18 2.95
CA GLU A 243 12.17 27.39 3.33
C GLU A 243 11.29 28.64 3.32
N GLN A 244 10.50 28.83 2.26
CA GLN A 244 9.56 29.93 2.17
C GLN A 244 8.53 29.89 3.30
N ALA A 245 7.89 28.74 3.49
CA ALA A 245 6.90 28.55 4.55
C ALA A 245 7.50 28.74 5.95
N TYR A 246 8.75 28.30 6.17
CA TYR A 246 9.47 28.52 7.41
C TYR A 246 9.65 30.01 7.70
N ARG A 247 10.15 30.77 6.72
CA ARG A 247 10.36 32.24 6.87
C ARG A 247 9.03 32.94 7.17
N GLU A 248 7.96 32.61 6.47
CA GLU A 248 6.65 33.24 6.69
C GLU A 248 6.08 32.88 8.07
N ALA A 249 6.21 31.63 8.52
CA ALA A 249 5.71 31.19 9.82
C ALA A 249 6.51 31.78 10.98
N THR A 250 7.84 31.95 10.82
CA THR A 250 8.72 32.56 11.85
C THR A 250 8.60 34.05 11.94
N ALA A 251 8.24 34.73 10.84
CA ALA A 251 7.96 36.17 10.81
C ALA A 251 6.61 36.52 11.49
N ALA A 252 5.76 35.56 11.74
CA ALA A 252 4.46 35.79 12.34
C ALA A 252 4.59 36.14 13.84
N SER A 253 3.94 37.20 14.27
CA SER A 253 3.95 37.61 15.67
C SER A 253 3.06 36.76 16.57
N ARG A 254 2.06 36.08 16.02
CA ARG A 254 1.11 35.25 16.75
C ARG A 254 1.09 33.83 16.19
N LYS A 255 0.91 32.86 17.05
CA LYS A 255 0.78 31.44 16.67
C LYS A 255 -0.31 31.21 15.61
N ALA A 256 -1.43 31.89 15.72
CA ALA A 256 -2.54 31.77 14.76
C ALA A 256 -2.13 32.20 13.34
N ASP A 257 -1.30 33.24 13.23
CA ASP A 257 -0.82 33.75 11.94
C ASP A 257 0.21 32.80 11.32
N ALA A 258 1.08 32.19 12.14
CA ALA A 258 1.98 31.14 11.72
C ALA A 258 1.22 29.93 11.14
N ILE A 259 0.18 29.46 11.85
CA ILE A 259 -0.68 28.37 11.36
C ILE A 259 -1.39 28.77 10.07
N ALA A 260 -1.87 30.03 9.98
CA ALA A 260 -2.54 30.52 8.77
C ALA A 260 -1.59 30.55 7.55
N ALA A 261 -0.31 30.89 7.74
CA ALA A 261 0.71 30.82 6.70
C ALA A 261 0.90 29.39 6.19
N LEU A 262 1.10 28.41 7.10
CA LEU A 262 1.22 26.99 6.71
C LEU A 262 -0.05 26.46 6.02
N LYS A 263 -1.24 26.87 6.48
CA LYS A 263 -2.52 26.50 5.83
C LYS A 263 -2.64 27.04 4.41
N ARG A 264 -2.12 28.22 4.12
CA ARG A 264 -2.14 28.79 2.78
C ARG A 264 -1.33 27.89 1.83
N HIS A 265 -0.11 27.52 2.21
CA HIS A 265 0.71 26.58 1.45
C HIS A 265 0.04 25.21 1.28
N ALA A 266 -0.58 24.68 2.33
CA ALA A 266 -1.30 23.42 2.27
C ALA A 266 -2.43 23.43 1.24
N ARG A 267 -3.22 24.51 1.19
CA ARG A 267 -4.31 24.69 0.21
C ARG A 267 -3.77 24.86 -1.21
N GLU A 268 -2.75 25.70 -1.40
CA GLU A 268 -2.14 25.95 -2.70
C GLU A 268 -1.60 24.68 -3.33
N HIS A 269 -0.98 23.81 -2.53
CA HIS A 269 -0.40 22.55 -3.00
C HIS A 269 -1.38 21.37 -2.93
N ALA A 270 -2.61 21.57 -2.44
CA ALA A 270 -3.63 20.53 -2.21
C ALA A 270 -3.07 19.34 -1.42
N ILE A 271 -2.42 19.65 -0.29
CA ILE A 271 -1.83 18.69 0.66
C ILE A 271 -2.27 19.01 2.09
N SER A 272 -2.04 18.08 3.01
CA SER A 272 -2.43 18.29 4.40
C SER A 272 -1.54 19.34 5.08
N LEU A 273 -2.13 20.09 6.03
CA LEU A 273 -1.36 20.98 6.91
C LEU A 273 -0.23 20.22 7.62
N PHE A 274 -0.45 18.96 7.95
CA PHE A 274 0.54 18.12 8.60
C PHE A 274 1.74 17.82 7.70
N THR A 275 1.51 17.60 6.41
CA THR A 275 2.61 17.43 5.43
C THR A 275 3.47 18.70 5.37
N VAL A 276 2.87 19.88 5.23
CA VAL A 276 3.60 21.15 5.23
C VAL A 276 4.40 21.32 6.51
N TYR A 277 3.78 21.10 7.67
CA TYR A 277 4.43 21.22 8.97
C TYR A 277 5.66 20.29 9.08
N ARG A 278 5.54 19.02 8.70
CA ARG A 278 6.64 18.06 8.73
C ARG A 278 7.83 18.49 7.86
N GLU A 279 7.55 18.93 6.63
CA GLU A 279 8.61 19.36 5.71
C GLU A 279 9.29 20.63 6.18
N VAL A 280 8.55 21.59 6.75
CA VAL A 280 9.12 22.80 7.35
C VAL A 280 10.01 22.46 8.56
N HIS A 281 9.59 21.49 9.39
CA HIS A 281 10.43 21.01 10.50
C HIS A 281 11.67 20.25 10.02
N ALA A 282 11.54 19.45 8.94
CA ALA A 282 12.68 18.75 8.34
C ALA A 282 13.71 19.76 7.78
N TYR A 283 13.24 20.80 7.09
CA TYR A 283 14.07 21.91 6.64
C TYR A 283 14.79 22.61 7.80
N ALA A 284 14.06 23.00 8.84
CA ALA A 284 14.63 23.70 9.99
C ALA A 284 15.74 22.87 10.66
N ARG A 285 15.50 21.58 10.88
CA ARG A 285 16.51 20.66 11.45
C ARG A 285 17.75 20.53 10.57
N ALA A 286 17.55 20.32 9.26
CA ALA A 286 18.66 20.13 8.32
C ALA A 286 19.56 21.36 8.18
N HIS A 287 19.01 22.56 8.42
CA HIS A 287 19.74 23.84 8.31
C HIS A 287 20.07 24.48 9.67
N ASN A 288 19.97 23.72 10.77
CA ASN A 288 20.22 24.18 12.12
C ASN A 288 19.42 25.45 12.49
N GLN A 289 18.20 25.54 11.97
CA GLN A 289 17.30 26.66 12.29
C GLN A 289 16.46 26.31 13.54
N PRO A 290 16.04 27.33 14.32
CA PRO A 290 15.13 27.11 15.43
C PRO A 290 13.83 26.40 14.97
N PRO A 291 13.27 25.46 15.77
CA PRO A 291 11.98 24.87 15.45
C PRO A 291 10.87 25.92 15.48
N LEU A 292 9.82 25.71 14.68
CA LEU A 292 8.62 26.54 14.78
C LEU A 292 8.02 26.44 16.19
N PRO A 293 7.50 27.54 16.77
CA PRO A 293 6.88 27.55 18.09
C PRO A 293 5.44 26.96 18.02
N LEU A 294 5.28 25.84 17.33
CA LEU A 294 4.02 25.14 17.11
C LEU A 294 4.13 23.71 17.65
N ASN A 295 3.09 23.27 18.33
CA ASN A 295 2.99 21.89 18.81
C ASN A 295 2.21 21.03 17.80
N GLU A 296 2.77 19.88 17.43
CA GLU A 296 2.17 18.96 16.47
C GLU A 296 0.76 18.51 16.90
N GLY A 297 0.61 18.09 18.15
CA GLY A 297 -0.66 17.56 18.68
C GLY A 297 -1.73 18.64 18.83
N SER A 298 -1.44 19.67 19.64
CA SER A 298 -2.42 20.69 20.01
C SER A 298 -2.70 21.73 18.92
N ASP A 299 -1.71 22.01 18.06
CA ASP A 299 -1.84 23.08 17.07
C ASP A 299 -2.13 22.52 15.66
N ILE A 300 -1.45 21.45 15.25
CA ILE A 300 -1.55 20.93 13.87
C ILE A 300 -2.65 19.87 13.76
N HIS A 301 -2.61 18.84 14.62
CA HIS A 301 -3.63 17.78 14.57
C HIS A 301 -5.02 18.28 15.00
N ALA A 302 -5.11 19.19 15.98
CA ALA A 302 -6.39 19.77 16.36
C ALA A 302 -7.03 20.54 15.20
N VAL A 303 -6.23 21.31 14.46
CA VAL A 303 -6.70 22.05 13.29
C VAL A 303 -7.11 21.09 12.16
N ARG A 304 -6.32 20.04 11.91
CA ARG A 304 -6.62 19.00 10.90
C ARG A 304 -7.93 18.28 11.22
N ASN A 305 -8.15 17.92 12.48
CA ASN A 305 -9.34 17.19 12.90
C ASN A 305 -10.62 18.03 12.81
N ASN A 306 -10.51 19.35 12.97
CA ASN A 306 -11.61 20.29 12.82
C ASN A 306 -11.93 20.63 11.35
N GLN A 307 -11.04 20.31 10.41
CA GLN A 307 -11.28 20.47 8.97
C GLN A 307 -11.95 19.21 8.42
N ARG A 308 -13.23 19.29 8.05
CA ARG A 308 -13.91 18.24 7.30
C ARG A 308 -13.55 18.39 5.82
N GLY A 309 -12.43 17.76 5.39
CA GLY A 309 -12.08 17.66 3.97
C GLY A 309 -13.07 16.76 3.23
N GLN A 310 -13.25 17.01 1.94
CA GLN A 310 -14.08 16.15 1.08
C GLN A 310 -13.38 14.82 0.81
N LEU A 311 -14.16 13.73 0.74
CA LEU A 311 -13.66 12.43 0.31
C LEU A 311 -13.45 12.44 -1.20
N VAL A 312 -12.43 11.72 -1.67
CA VAL A 312 -12.18 11.56 -3.11
C VAL A 312 -13.36 10.87 -3.78
N SER A 313 -13.97 9.88 -3.13
CA SER A 313 -15.19 9.22 -3.63
C SER A 313 -16.33 10.21 -3.86
N ALA A 314 -16.55 11.16 -2.93
CA ALA A 314 -17.59 12.18 -3.06
C ALA A 314 -17.28 13.25 -4.12
N LEU A 315 -16.00 13.42 -4.50
CA LEU A 315 -15.61 14.31 -5.60
C LEU A 315 -15.76 13.64 -6.97
N LEU A 316 -15.64 12.31 -7.01
CA LEU A 316 -15.70 11.55 -8.27
C LEU A 316 -17.09 11.04 -8.62
N PHE A 317 -17.95 10.83 -7.60
CA PHE A 317 -19.24 10.18 -7.79
C PHE A 317 -20.38 10.94 -7.12
N ASP A 318 -21.47 11.06 -7.88
CA ASP A 318 -22.76 11.54 -7.38
C ASP A 318 -23.85 10.78 -8.15
N PRO A 319 -24.69 9.95 -7.48
CA PRO A 319 -24.72 9.69 -6.02
C PRO A 319 -23.62 8.72 -5.52
N LEU A 320 -23.52 8.59 -4.18
CA LEU A 320 -22.74 7.55 -3.51
C LEU A 320 -23.70 6.53 -2.85
N PRO A 321 -23.41 5.20 -2.94
CA PRO A 321 -22.34 4.60 -3.75
C PRO A 321 -22.60 4.76 -5.24
N PRO A 322 -21.53 4.78 -6.08
CA PRO A 322 -21.69 4.94 -7.52
C PRO A 322 -22.31 3.69 -8.16
N GLU A 323 -22.98 3.91 -9.29
CA GLU A 323 -23.35 2.80 -10.15
C GLU A 323 -22.10 2.04 -10.62
N PRO A 324 -22.14 0.69 -10.70
CA PRO A 324 -20.97 -0.12 -11.05
C PRO A 324 -20.31 0.28 -12.38
N ALA A 325 -21.09 0.72 -13.37
CA ALA A 325 -20.56 1.17 -14.66
C ALA A 325 -19.76 2.48 -14.52
N ALA A 326 -20.26 3.42 -13.74
CA ALA A 326 -19.55 4.68 -13.46
C ALA A 326 -18.26 4.44 -12.68
N TYR A 327 -18.29 3.53 -11.69
CA TYR A 327 -17.12 3.14 -10.93
C TYR A 327 -16.03 2.50 -11.81
N VAL A 328 -16.38 1.53 -12.63
CA VAL A 328 -15.45 0.88 -13.57
C VAL A 328 -14.88 1.88 -14.57
N ALA A 329 -15.72 2.78 -15.11
CA ALA A 329 -15.27 3.80 -16.05
C ALA A 329 -14.30 4.79 -15.42
N ALA A 330 -14.53 5.22 -14.17
CA ALA A 330 -13.66 6.16 -13.44
C ALA A 330 -12.24 5.63 -13.24
N ALA A 331 -12.06 4.32 -13.08
CA ALA A 331 -10.73 3.71 -12.95
C ALA A 331 -9.86 4.02 -14.18
N ARG A 332 -10.42 3.96 -15.37
CA ARG A 332 -9.69 4.26 -16.61
C ARG A 332 -9.61 5.75 -16.88
N SER A 333 -10.72 6.46 -16.78
CA SER A 333 -10.77 7.89 -17.12
C SER A 333 -10.00 8.79 -16.15
N THR A 334 -10.03 8.46 -14.86
CA THR A 334 -9.40 9.27 -13.81
C THR A 334 -7.98 8.79 -13.48
N PHE A 335 -7.77 7.47 -13.43
CA PHE A 335 -6.50 6.88 -12.98
C PHE A 335 -5.68 6.24 -14.10
N GLY A 336 -6.14 6.29 -15.36
CA GLY A 336 -5.44 5.64 -16.48
C GLY A 336 -5.26 4.13 -16.29
N SER A 337 -6.06 3.50 -15.43
CA SER A 337 -5.88 2.12 -15.03
C SER A 337 -6.46 1.14 -16.05
N GLU A 338 -5.66 0.18 -16.45
CA GLU A 338 -6.07 -0.95 -17.29
C GLU A 338 -6.52 -2.18 -16.46
N PHE A 339 -6.66 -2.02 -15.13
CA PHE A 339 -7.06 -3.11 -14.24
C PHE A 339 -8.42 -3.72 -14.63
N PHE A 340 -9.49 -2.94 -14.70
CA PHE A 340 -10.82 -3.47 -15.04
C PHE A 340 -10.94 -4.01 -16.47
N PRO A 341 -10.37 -3.37 -17.51
CA PRO A 341 -10.30 -3.97 -18.83
C PRO A 341 -9.57 -5.32 -18.85
N SER A 342 -8.48 -5.45 -18.11
CA SER A 342 -7.75 -6.72 -18.00
C SER A 342 -8.54 -7.77 -17.22
N LEU A 343 -9.17 -7.36 -16.12
CA LEU A 343 -10.06 -8.20 -15.35
C LEU A 343 -11.22 -8.74 -16.20
N GLN A 344 -11.84 -7.88 -17.02
CA GLN A 344 -12.89 -8.29 -17.94
C GLN A 344 -12.42 -9.37 -18.93
N ARG A 345 -11.23 -9.20 -19.54
CA ARG A 345 -10.65 -10.20 -20.45
C ARG A 345 -10.45 -11.54 -19.74
N MET A 346 -9.82 -11.51 -18.57
CA MET A 346 -9.56 -12.70 -17.77
C MET A 346 -10.85 -13.43 -17.35
N LEU A 347 -11.86 -12.68 -16.85
CA LEU A 347 -13.14 -13.24 -16.45
C LEU A 347 -13.85 -13.97 -17.59
N ARG A 348 -13.83 -13.37 -18.80
CA ARG A 348 -14.43 -13.98 -20.00
C ARG A 348 -13.70 -15.23 -20.45
N GLU A 349 -12.37 -15.22 -20.43
CA GLU A 349 -11.57 -16.36 -20.87
C GLU A 349 -11.66 -17.54 -19.92
N HIS A 350 -11.61 -17.29 -18.61
CA HIS A 350 -11.62 -18.36 -17.60
C HIS A 350 -13.00 -18.71 -17.07
N GLY A 351 -14.05 -18.02 -17.46
CA GLY A 351 -15.40 -18.24 -16.95
C GLY A 351 -15.53 -18.00 -15.44
N THR A 352 -14.71 -17.10 -14.89
CA THR A 352 -14.60 -16.87 -13.45
C THR A 352 -15.75 -15.99 -12.96
N GLY A 353 -16.37 -16.36 -11.83
CA GLY A 353 -17.55 -15.69 -11.29
C GLY A 353 -17.25 -14.53 -10.33
N ALA A 354 -18.33 -13.92 -9.81
CA ALA A 354 -18.29 -12.77 -8.90
C ALA A 354 -17.48 -13.01 -7.61
N GLY A 355 -17.34 -14.27 -7.15
CA GLY A 355 -16.52 -14.60 -5.97
C GLY A 355 -15.05 -14.25 -6.15
N TYR A 356 -14.52 -14.33 -7.37
CA TYR A 356 -13.16 -13.87 -7.67
C TYR A 356 -13.06 -12.34 -7.56
N VAL A 357 -14.02 -11.61 -8.13
CA VAL A 357 -14.09 -10.14 -8.04
C VAL A 357 -14.17 -9.69 -6.58
N GLN A 358 -14.97 -10.40 -5.77
CA GLN A 358 -15.07 -10.16 -4.32
C GLN A 358 -13.73 -10.24 -3.62
N GLN A 359 -12.97 -11.30 -3.88
CA GLN A 359 -11.69 -11.55 -3.21
C GLN A 359 -10.60 -10.57 -3.68
N VAL A 360 -10.55 -10.29 -4.99
CA VAL A 360 -9.54 -9.38 -5.56
C VAL A 360 -9.78 -7.95 -5.17
N LEU A 361 -11.02 -7.48 -5.11
CA LEU A 361 -11.34 -6.10 -4.72
C LEU A 361 -11.56 -5.91 -3.21
N ASP A 362 -11.68 -7.01 -2.45
CA ASP A 362 -12.03 -6.99 -1.03
C ASP A 362 -13.33 -6.21 -0.75
N VAL A 363 -14.37 -6.52 -1.49
CA VAL A 363 -15.68 -5.87 -1.39
C VAL A 363 -16.76 -6.87 -0.95
N SER A 364 -17.99 -6.41 -0.70
CA SER A 364 -19.11 -7.30 -0.43
C SER A 364 -19.45 -8.18 -1.65
N LEU A 365 -20.07 -9.35 -1.42
CA LEU A 365 -20.51 -10.21 -2.53
C LEU A 365 -21.56 -9.50 -3.41
N ALA A 366 -22.40 -8.64 -2.84
CA ALA A 366 -23.39 -7.86 -3.58
C ALA A 366 -22.72 -6.91 -4.56
N ASP A 367 -21.73 -6.13 -4.09
CA ASP A 367 -20.95 -5.20 -4.92
C ASP A 367 -20.16 -5.96 -5.99
N ALA A 368 -19.51 -7.05 -5.60
CA ALA A 368 -18.78 -7.91 -6.54
C ALA A 368 -19.66 -8.48 -7.65
N THR A 369 -20.90 -8.88 -7.32
CA THR A 369 -21.88 -9.38 -8.29
C THR A 369 -22.28 -8.28 -9.27
N ALA A 370 -22.51 -7.07 -8.78
CA ALA A 370 -22.87 -5.92 -9.61
C ALA A 370 -21.71 -5.48 -10.54
N ILE A 371 -20.48 -5.45 -10.02
CA ILE A 371 -19.28 -5.15 -10.81
C ILE A 371 -19.05 -6.26 -11.86
N HIS A 372 -19.13 -7.53 -11.47
CA HIS A 372 -18.98 -8.67 -12.39
C HIS A 372 -20.01 -8.60 -13.52
N ALA A 373 -21.29 -8.38 -13.20
CA ALA A 373 -22.34 -8.24 -14.22
C ALA A 373 -22.08 -7.07 -15.19
N THR A 374 -21.48 -5.97 -14.69
CA THR A 374 -21.07 -4.84 -15.53
C THR A 374 -19.92 -5.19 -16.46
N LEU A 375 -18.91 -5.93 -15.98
CA LEU A 375 -17.76 -6.36 -16.78
C LEU A 375 -18.12 -7.41 -17.83
N MET A 376 -19.19 -8.19 -17.61
CA MET A 376 -19.62 -9.26 -18.54
C MET A 376 -20.57 -8.77 -19.62
N ARG A 377 -21.07 -7.55 -19.54
CA ARG A 377 -21.81 -6.88 -20.62
C ARG A 377 -20.87 -6.44 -21.75
#